data_7c458cd6cd7a73f1956c1f049518a240
#
_entry.id   7c458cd6cd7a73f1956c1f049518a240
#
_cell.length_a   1.000
_cell.length_b   1.000
_cell.length_c   1.000
_cell.angle_alpha   90.00
_cell.angle_beta   90.00
_cell.angle_gamma   90.00
#
_symmetry.space_group_name_H-M   'P 1'
#
loop_
_entity.id
_entity.type
_entity.pdbx_description
1 polymer ?
#
loop_
_entity_poly.entity_id
_entity_poly.type
_entity_poly.pdbx_seq_one_letter_code
_entity_poly.pdbx_strand_id
1 'polypeptide(L)'
;NASDSKKFADQLILDMKDNGMVIYYPYFIANKSGTLEVRMDSVIIEAVKKDLWNLVTYSDREVTIIADIYGNSKKIIGNDTFLSEYEQNELYKHVPEIRKLFRDELFQGKSILLEWSFAQSCDTNENPVGDEYLVFYEARTI
;
A
#
# COMPACT_ATOMS: atom_id res chain seq x y z
N ASN A 1 23.01 4.88 7.93
CA ASN A 1 22.22 5.50 9.00
C ASN A 1 21.51 6.76 8.49
N ALA A 2 20.58 7.34 9.26
CA ALA A 2 19.76 8.49 8.86
C ALA A 2 20.59 9.70 8.38
N SER A 3 21.76 9.95 8.98
CA SER A 3 22.67 11.03 8.57
C SER A 3 23.24 10.79 7.17
N ASP A 4 23.59 9.55 6.85
CA ASP A 4 24.20 9.23 5.55
C ASP A 4 23.12 9.23 4.46
N SER A 5 21.91 8.75 4.76
CA SER A 5 20.75 8.83 3.85
C SER A 5 20.39 10.29 3.53
N LYS A 6 20.43 11.17 4.55
CA LYS A 6 20.20 12.60 4.34
C LYS A 6 21.26 13.22 3.44
N LYS A 7 22.54 12.96 3.70
CA LYS A 7 23.66 13.49 2.86
C LYS A 7 23.52 13.02 1.41
N PHE A 8 23.17 11.74 1.22
CA PHE A 8 22.94 11.19 -0.12
C PHE A 8 21.77 11.88 -0.83
N ALA A 9 20.64 12.08 -0.13
CA ALA A 9 19.50 12.81 -0.65
C ALA A 9 19.84 14.26 -1.02
N ASP A 10 20.57 14.98 -0.14
CA ASP A 10 21.01 16.35 -0.38
C ASP A 10 21.91 16.42 -1.63
N GLN A 11 22.80 15.45 -1.83
CA GLN A 11 23.63 15.37 -3.05
C GLN A 11 22.78 15.12 -4.31
N LEU A 12 21.83 14.18 -4.25
CA LEU A 12 20.92 13.92 -5.37
C LEU A 12 20.11 15.16 -5.77
N ILE A 13 19.62 15.93 -4.78
CA ILE A 13 18.88 17.18 -5.04
C ILE A 13 19.77 18.17 -5.81
N LEU A 14 21.03 18.31 -5.41
CA LEU A 14 21.98 19.19 -6.11
C LEU A 14 22.25 18.74 -7.55
N ASP A 15 22.40 17.43 -7.76
CA ASP A 15 22.67 16.85 -9.08
C ASP A 15 21.46 16.96 -10.02
N MET A 16 20.23 16.81 -9.49
CA MET A 16 18.98 16.87 -10.25
C MET A 16 18.56 18.31 -10.57
N LYS A 17 19.02 19.30 -9.81
CA LYS A 17 18.59 20.70 -9.90
C LYS A 17 17.05 20.80 -9.78
N ASP A 18 16.41 21.45 -10.77
CA ASP A 18 14.95 21.64 -10.80
C ASP A 18 14.19 20.53 -11.59
N ASN A 19 14.88 19.43 -11.95
CA ASN A 19 14.32 18.41 -12.85
C ASN A 19 13.76 17.17 -12.14
N GLY A 20 13.49 17.24 -10.83
CA GLY A 20 12.94 16.11 -10.12
C GLY A 20 12.75 16.36 -8.63
N MET A 21 12.36 15.30 -7.91
CA MET A 21 12.27 15.30 -6.46
C MET A 21 12.91 14.03 -5.88
N VAL A 22 13.39 14.10 -4.66
CA VAL A 22 13.86 12.96 -3.90
C VAL A 22 12.84 12.63 -2.82
N ILE A 23 12.33 11.41 -2.86
CA ILE A 23 11.43 10.87 -1.83
C ILE A 23 12.21 9.82 -1.07
N TYR A 24 12.23 9.89 0.26
CA TYR A 24 12.80 8.87 1.11
C TYR A 24 11.88 8.58 2.29
N TYR A 25 11.90 7.36 2.74
CA TYR A 25 11.13 6.90 3.90
C TYR A 25 11.93 5.83 4.66
N PRO A 26 11.60 5.56 5.93
CA PRO A 26 12.25 4.49 6.68
C PRO A 26 12.09 3.15 5.98
N TYR A 27 13.17 2.38 5.89
CA TYR A 27 13.10 1.03 5.38
C TYR A 27 12.26 0.16 6.32
N PHE A 28 11.41 -0.68 5.76
CA PHE A 28 10.59 -1.66 6.46
C PHE A 28 10.65 -3.02 5.79
N ILE A 29 10.36 -4.06 6.53
CA ILE A 29 10.26 -5.42 6.02
C ILE A 29 8.78 -5.72 5.81
N ALA A 30 8.38 -5.92 4.57
CA ALA A 30 7.01 -6.29 4.23
C ALA A 30 6.78 -7.79 4.46
N ASN A 31 5.73 -8.12 5.21
CA ASN A 31 5.26 -9.49 5.39
C ASN A 31 4.22 -9.86 4.34
N LYS A 32 3.32 -8.93 4.07
CA LYS A 32 2.31 -8.96 3.02
C LYS A 32 2.22 -7.61 2.37
N SER A 33 2.00 -7.57 1.07
CA SER A 33 1.79 -6.33 0.33
C SER A 33 0.62 -6.48 -0.63
N GLY A 34 0.14 -5.36 -1.14
CA GLY A 34 -0.93 -5.42 -2.11
C GLY A 34 -1.41 -4.06 -2.58
N THR A 35 -2.54 -4.10 -3.25
CA THR A 35 -3.26 -2.92 -3.72
C THR A 35 -4.63 -2.84 -3.07
N LEU A 36 -5.08 -1.62 -2.82
CA LEU A 36 -6.44 -1.29 -2.39
C LEU A 36 -7.02 -0.33 -3.43
N GLU A 37 -7.89 -0.83 -4.29
CA GLU A 37 -8.60 0.01 -5.24
C GLU A 37 -9.97 0.39 -4.67
N VAL A 38 -10.18 1.69 -4.48
CA VAL A 38 -11.43 2.26 -4.00
C VAL A 38 -12.20 2.84 -5.19
N ARG A 39 -13.41 2.33 -5.41
CA ARG A 39 -14.37 2.78 -6.41
C ARG A 39 -15.55 3.49 -5.76
N MET A 40 -16.47 3.99 -6.57
CA MET A 40 -17.68 4.67 -6.07
C MET A 40 -18.50 3.76 -5.15
N ASP A 41 -18.69 2.51 -5.49
CA ASP A 41 -19.60 1.55 -4.84
C ASP A 41 -18.92 0.28 -4.32
N SER A 42 -17.67 0.08 -4.65
CA SER A 42 -16.94 -1.15 -4.36
C SER A 42 -15.48 -0.92 -4.02
N VAL A 43 -14.89 -1.95 -3.45
CA VAL A 43 -13.47 -2.00 -3.09
C VAL A 43 -12.88 -3.29 -3.63
N ILE A 44 -11.67 -3.22 -4.18
CA ILE A 44 -10.90 -4.40 -4.59
C ILE A 44 -9.60 -4.40 -3.80
N ILE A 45 -9.31 -5.50 -3.12
CA ILE A 45 -8.04 -5.74 -2.44
C ILE A 45 -7.34 -6.88 -3.15
N GLU A 46 -6.13 -6.66 -3.59
CA GLU A 46 -5.23 -7.71 -4.07
C GLU A 46 -4.05 -7.81 -3.11
N ALA A 47 -3.63 -9.03 -2.79
CA ALA A 47 -2.55 -9.24 -1.85
C ALA A 47 -1.60 -10.35 -2.29
N VAL A 48 -0.33 -10.19 -1.89
CA VAL A 48 0.80 -11.07 -2.19
C VAL A 48 1.69 -11.20 -0.96
N LYS A 49 2.45 -12.28 -0.87
CA LYS A 49 3.48 -12.45 0.16
C LYS A 49 4.62 -11.45 -0.06
N LYS A 50 5.13 -10.92 1.04
CA LYS A 50 6.30 -10.04 1.07
C LYS A 50 6.08 -8.77 0.25
N ASP A 51 7.03 -8.46 -0.62
CA ASP A 51 7.10 -7.21 -1.37
C ASP A 51 6.03 -7.13 -2.47
N LEU A 52 5.51 -5.94 -2.69
CA LEU A 52 4.55 -5.63 -3.75
C LEU A 52 5.11 -5.92 -5.14
N TRP A 53 6.42 -5.93 -5.31
CA TRP A 53 7.09 -6.25 -6.56
C TRP A 53 6.64 -7.59 -7.15
N ASN A 54 6.33 -8.56 -6.29
CA ASN A 54 5.80 -9.85 -6.71
C ASN A 54 4.45 -9.73 -7.42
N LEU A 55 3.57 -8.83 -6.96
CA LEU A 55 2.28 -8.57 -7.58
C LEU A 55 2.44 -7.83 -8.92
N VAL A 56 3.22 -6.75 -8.91
CA VAL A 56 3.35 -5.85 -10.08
C VAL A 56 4.15 -6.49 -11.21
N THR A 57 5.25 -7.17 -10.88
CA THR A 57 6.17 -7.71 -11.89
C THR A 57 5.82 -9.13 -12.35
N TYR A 58 5.41 -9.99 -11.41
CA TYR A 58 5.15 -11.40 -11.70
C TYR A 58 3.66 -11.75 -11.77
N SER A 59 2.79 -10.79 -11.45
CA SER A 59 1.33 -11.01 -11.37
C SER A 59 0.93 -12.10 -10.37
N ASP A 60 1.80 -12.41 -9.42
CA ASP A 60 1.49 -13.34 -8.34
C ASP A 60 0.42 -12.73 -7.43
N ARG A 61 -0.64 -13.48 -7.18
CA ARG A 61 -1.70 -13.10 -6.27
C ARG A 61 -2.03 -14.25 -5.36
N GLU A 62 -1.97 -14.02 -4.06
CA GLU A 62 -2.46 -14.99 -3.08
C GLU A 62 -3.98 -14.88 -2.97
N VAL A 63 -4.51 -13.66 -2.96
CA VAL A 63 -5.94 -13.40 -2.84
C VAL A 63 -6.35 -12.12 -3.56
N THR A 64 -7.56 -12.15 -4.16
CA THR A 64 -8.30 -10.96 -4.58
C THR A 64 -9.65 -10.95 -3.85
N ILE A 65 -9.96 -9.85 -3.16
CA ILE A 65 -11.23 -9.63 -2.47
C ILE A 65 -11.96 -8.50 -3.16
N ILE A 66 -13.16 -8.75 -3.63
CA ILE A 66 -14.07 -7.76 -4.20
C ILE A 66 -15.23 -7.61 -3.23
N ALA A 67 -15.47 -6.41 -2.72
CA ALA A 67 -16.50 -6.17 -1.73
C ALA A 67 -17.22 -4.83 -1.97
N ASP A 68 -18.35 -4.62 -1.29
CA ASP A 68 -18.92 -3.28 -1.18
C ASP A 68 -18.01 -2.36 -0.34
N ILE A 69 -18.32 -1.08 -0.33
CA ILE A 69 -17.50 -0.06 0.38
C ILE A 69 -17.43 -0.25 1.90
N TYR A 70 -18.26 -1.12 2.46
CA TYR A 70 -18.29 -1.48 3.87
C TYR A 70 -17.63 -2.83 4.16
N GLY A 71 -17.16 -3.52 3.12
CA GLY A 71 -16.54 -4.82 3.24
C GLY A 71 -17.50 -5.99 3.50
N ASN A 72 -18.80 -5.83 3.24
CA ASN A 72 -19.80 -6.87 3.54
C ASN A 72 -19.95 -7.88 2.39
N SER A 73 -20.46 -7.49 1.26
CA SER A 73 -20.76 -8.41 0.14
C SER A 73 -19.47 -8.85 -0.56
N LYS A 74 -18.78 -9.83 0.03
CA LYS A 74 -17.43 -10.24 -0.42
C LYS A 74 -17.49 -11.37 -1.45
N LYS A 75 -16.76 -11.20 -2.55
CA LYS A 75 -16.32 -12.27 -3.44
C LYS A 75 -14.81 -12.44 -3.29
N ILE A 76 -14.36 -13.63 -2.92
CA ILE A 76 -12.94 -13.95 -2.71
C ILE A 76 -12.48 -14.88 -3.82
N ILE A 77 -11.32 -14.60 -4.39
CA ILE A 77 -10.64 -15.40 -5.42
C ILE A 77 -9.23 -15.68 -4.91
N GLY A 78 -8.82 -16.94 -4.91
CA GLY A 78 -7.53 -17.38 -4.37
C GLY A 78 -7.64 -17.87 -2.93
N ASN A 79 -6.60 -17.64 -2.12
CA ASN A 79 -6.52 -18.12 -0.75
C ASN A 79 -7.33 -17.20 0.20
N ASP A 80 -8.50 -17.64 0.61
CA ASP A 80 -9.44 -16.89 1.45
C ASP A 80 -8.96 -16.65 2.89
N THR A 81 -7.94 -17.39 3.34
CA THR A 81 -7.32 -17.26 4.66
C THR A 81 -6.02 -16.41 4.63
N PHE A 82 -5.60 -15.95 3.46
CA PHE A 82 -4.34 -15.21 3.32
C PHE A 82 -4.34 -13.90 4.10
N LEU A 83 -5.40 -13.11 3.99
CA LEU A 83 -5.63 -11.94 4.83
C LEU A 83 -6.57 -12.31 5.97
N SER A 84 -6.10 -12.18 7.20
CA SER A 84 -6.93 -12.34 8.39
C SER A 84 -8.06 -11.30 8.41
N GLU A 85 -9.09 -11.56 9.21
CA GLU A 85 -10.18 -10.59 9.40
C GLU A 85 -9.67 -9.25 9.97
N TYR A 86 -8.69 -9.29 10.87
CA TYR A 86 -8.03 -8.10 11.40
C TYR A 86 -7.37 -7.27 10.29
N GLU A 87 -6.56 -7.90 9.41
CA GLU A 87 -5.87 -7.21 8.32
C GLU A 87 -6.86 -6.63 7.30
N GLN A 88 -7.93 -7.36 6.98
CA GLN A 88 -8.99 -6.83 6.12
C GLN A 88 -9.66 -5.60 6.75
N ASN A 89 -9.99 -5.66 8.05
CA ASN A 89 -10.61 -4.55 8.76
C ASN A 89 -9.69 -3.34 8.84
N GLU A 90 -8.37 -3.55 9.02
CA GLU A 90 -7.38 -2.47 8.98
C GLU A 90 -7.38 -1.75 7.63
N LEU A 91 -7.50 -2.46 6.52
CA LEU A 91 -7.62 -1.85 5.19
C LEU A 91 -8.95 -1.10 5.02
N TYR A 92 -10.07 -1.73 5.37
CA TYR A 92 -11.41 -1.13 5.20
C TYR A 92 -11.63 0.14 6.03
N LYS A 93 -11.03 0.27 7.20
CA LYS A 93 -11.22 1.46 8.05
C LYS A 93 -10.73 2.75 7.40
N HIS A 94 -9.84 2.68 6.42
CA HIS A 94 -9.33 3.84 5.68
C HIS A 94 -10.21 4.23 4.48
N VAL A 95 -11.08 3.34 4.00
CA VAL A 95 -11.94 3.59 2.83
C VAL A 95 -12.79 4.86 2.96
N PRO A 96 -13.45 5.15 4.09
CA PRO A 96 -14.25 6.38 4.24
C PRO A 96 -13.44 7.65 4.06
N GLU A 97 -12.22 7.70 4.59
CA GLU A 97 -11.33 8.86 4.47
C GLU A 97 -10.82 9.02 3.04
N ILE A 98 -10.39 7.93 2.40
CA ILE A 98 -9.98 7.92 0.98
C ILE A 98 -11.11 8.46 0.10
N ARG A 99 -12.33 7.99 0.30
CA ARG A 99 -13.52 8.45 -0.44
C ARG A 99 -13.83 9.92 -0.22
N LYS A 100 -13.53 10.45 0.98
CA LYS A 100 -13.69 11.86 1.28
C LYS A 100 -12.62 12.72 0.58
N LEU A 101 -11.37 12.28 0.62
CA LEU A 101 -10.23 12.99 0.02
C LEU A 101 -10.32 13.04 -1.51
N PHE A 102 -10.76 11.97 -2.14
CA PHE A 102 -10.80 11.81 -3.61
C PHE A 102 -12.25 11.80 -4.15
N ARG A 103 -13.12 12.56 -3.50
CA ARG A 103 -14.54 12.57 -3.82
C ARG A 103 -14.82 12.94 -5.28
N ASP A 104 -14.16 13.96 -5.77
CA ASP A 104 -14.42 14.51 -7.10
C ASP A 104 -13.97 13.55 -8.20
N GLU A 105 -12.86 12.85 -8.00
CA GLU A 105 -12.35 11.81 -8.89
C GLU A 105 -13.33 10.64 -8.97
N LEU A 106 -13.81 10.17 -7.82
CA LEU A 106 -14.78 9.09 -7.74
C LEU A 106 -16.10 9.45 -8.42
N PHE A 107 -16.57 10.68 -8.27
CA PHE A 107 -17.78 11.15 -8.98
C PHE A 107 -17.59 11.27 -10.49
N GLN A 108 -16.36 11.44 -10.96
CA GLN A 108 -16.01 11.40 -12.39
C GLN A 108 -15.89 9.96 -12.93
N GLY A 109 -16.18 8.94 -12.11
CA GLY A 109 -16.10 7.52 -12.49
C GLY A 109 -14.67 6.95 -12.48
N LYS A 110 -13.70 7.67 -11.90
CA LYS A 110 -12.34 7.18 -11.69
C LYS A 110 -12.28 6.34 -10.42
N SER A 111 -11.24 5.55 -10.27
CA SER A 111 -10.94 4.84 -9.03
C SER A 111 -9.60 5.30 -8.44
N ILE A 112 -9.42 5.03 -7.16
CA ILE A 112 -8.19 5.38 -6.42
C ILE A 112 -7.50 4.09 -6.05
N LEU A 113 -6.29 3.91 -6.57
CA LEU A 113 -5.43 2.79 -6.25
C LEU A 113 -4.40 3.22 -5.21
N LEU A 114 -4.37 2.48 -4.09
CA LEU A 114 -3.35 2.63 -3.06
C LEU A 114 -2.49 1.39 -3.03
N GLU A 115 -1.19 1.58 -2.84
CA GLU A 115 -0.25 0.51 -2.56
C GLU A 115 0.02 0.44 -1.06
N TRP A 116 -0.01 -0.78 -0.51
CA TRP A 116 0.10 -0.99 0.94
C TRP A 116 0.98 -2.18 1.27
N SER A 117 1.49 -2.19 2.51
CA SER A 117 2.11 -3.35 3.12
C SER A 117 1.72 -3.48 4.59
N PHE A 118 1.55 -4.71 5.06
CA PHE A 118 1.71 -5.07 6.47
C PHE A 118 3.19 -5.33 6.69
N ALA A 119 3.81 -4.50 7.49
CA ALA A 119 5.25 -4.39 7.58
C ALA A 119 5.74 -4.25 9.02
N GLN A 120 7.00 -4.53 9.24
CA GLN A 120 7.69 -4.27 10.48
C GLN A 120 8.86 -3.33 10.24
N SER A 121 9.14 -2.45 11.20
CA SER A 121 10.39 -1.69 11.21
C SER A 121 11.58 -2.65 11.32
N CYS A 122 12.75 -2.21 10.95
CA CYS A 122 13.97 -3.03 11.10
C CYS A 122 15.10 -2.25 11.73
N ASP A 123 16.04 -2.98 12.31
CA ASP A 123 17.33 -2.45 12.76
C ASP A 123 18.30 -2.23 11.59
N THR A 124 19.52 -1.79 11.87
CA THR A 124 20.57 -1.56 10.85
C THR A 124 21.11 -2.83 10.20
N ASN A 125 20.76 -4.00 10.71
CA ASN A 125 21.11 -5.31 10.18
C ASN A 125 19.94 -5.97 9.45
N GLU A 126 18.86 -5.19 9.20
CA GLU A 126 17.62 -5.64 8.56
C GLU A 126 16.86 -6.71 9.37
N ASN A 127 17.05 -6.78 10.69
CA ASN A 127 16.22 -7.63 11.53
C ASN A 127 14.92 -6.90 11.87
N PRO A 128 13.76 -7.58 11.79
CA PRO A 128 12.49 -6.96 12.14
C PRO A 128 12.46 -6.58 13.64
N VAL A 129 11.94 -5.39 13.94
CA VAL A 129 11.76 -4.86 15.28
C VAL A 129 10.38 -4.24 15.45
N GLY A 130 9.82 -4.41 16.65
CA GLY A 130 8.49 -3.88 16.98
C GLY A 130 7.34 -4.69 16.38
N ASP A 131 6.15 -4.15 16.54
CA ASP A 131 4.91 -4.77 16.06
C ASP A 131 4.70 -4.51 14.56
N GLU A 132 3.91 -5.38 13.93
CA GLU A 132 3.47 -5.19 12.55
C GLU A 132 2.48 -4.03 12.45
N TYR A 133 2.60 -3.23 11.40
CA TYR A 133 1.71 -2.11 11.12
C TYR A 133 1.36 -2.04 9.63
N LEU A 134 0.21 -1.44 9.33
CA LEU A 134 -0.19 -1.12 7.97
C LEU A 134 0.48 0.18 7.52
N VAL A 135 1.12 0.16 6.36
CA VAL A 135 1.66 1.35 5.70
C VAL A 135 1.10 1.47 4.29
N PHE A 136 0.62 2.67 3.94
CA PHE A 136 0.36 3.08 2.55
C PHE A 136 1.52 3.96 2.08
N TYR A 137 2.06 3.68 0.91
CA TYR A 137 3.22 4.40 0.39
C TYR A 137 3.01 4.99 -1.01
N GLU A 138 1.91 4.64 -1.65
CA GLU A 138 1.49 5.27 -2.90
C GLU A 138 -0.04 5.39 -2.96
N ALA A 139 -0.52 6.47 -3.56
CA ALA A 139 -1.92 6.63 -3.95
C ALA A 139 -1.98 7.33 -5.31
N ARG A 140 -2.76 6.77 -6.24
CA ARG A 140 -2.97 7.34 -7.58
C ARG A 140 -4.39 7.16 -8.07
N THR A 141 -4.83 8.07 -8.92
CA THR A 141 -6.08 7.97 -9.67
C THR A 141 -5.88 7.10 -10.91
N ILE A 142 -6.78 6.17 -11.17
CA ILE A 142 -6.79 5.29 -12.36
C ILE A 142 -8.16 5.31 -13.03
#